data_84e0c8ac0c111f337201ae51427f0fe6
#
_entry.id   84e0c8ac0c111f337201ae51427f0fe6
#
_cell.length_a   1.000
_cell.length_b   1.000
_cell.length_c   1.000
_cell.angle_alpha   90.00
_cell.angle_beta   90.00
_cell.angle_gamma   90.00
#
_symmetry.space_group_name_H-M   'P 1'
#
loop_
_entity.id
_entity.type
_entity.pdbx_description
1 polymer ?
#
loop_
_entity_poly.entity_id
_entity_poly.type
_entity_poly.pdbx_seq_one_letter_code
_entity_poly.pdbx_strand_id
1 'polypeptide(L)'
;MTSPSGRRAALVALTRRGLSQRKACRYLCLSRRVAGYALRQPAADQTLAERLLVASPQVPRFGYRRMAAWLGVGEARVRRLWRSLGLNIPRRRPRRRRSGSDIRLPGAVRPNAVWSYDFVHDQMVDGRSLKLLCVIDEYTRECLAIEVGASLRAQDVVLTLSRLMRLYGKPAFVRSDNGAEFTAAKVMRWLRDAAIGPAFIAPGSPWQNGFVESFNGKLRDELLNREWFRSRAEAKVLIERWRQFYNERRPHSAHGYKPPASVRRDWSEPDTITTGLTA
;
A
#
# COMPACT_ATOMS: atom_id res chain seq x y z
N MET A 1 4.21 -41.42 13.92
CA MET A 1 3.26 -41.03 15.00
C MET A 1 2.10 -40.24 14.39
N THR A 2 0.86 -40.66 14.59
CA THR A 2 -0.34 -39.98 14.12
C THR A 2 -0.56 -38.67 14.91
N SER A 3 -0.94 -37.58 14.22
CA SER A 3 -1.23 -36.28 14.85
C SER A 3 -2.35 -36.37 15.90
N PRO A 4 -2.45 -35.46 16.89
CA PRO A 4 -3.55 -35.43 17.85
C PRO A 4 -4.94 -35.38 17.21
N SER A 5 -5.08 -34.77 16.05
CA SER A 5 -6.31 -34.77 15.25
C SER A 5 -6.61 -36.14 14.65
N GLY A 6 -5.60 -36.81 14.10
CA GLY A 6 -5.74 -38.18 13.57
C GLY A 6 -6.15 -39.17 14.65
N ARG A 7 -5.60 -39.09 15.87
CA ARG A 7 -6.01 -39.94 16.99
C ARG A 7 -7.46 -39.69 17.42
N ARG A 8 -7.97 -38.45 17.38
CA ARG A 8 -9.39 -38.17 17.65
C ARG A 8 -10.32 -38.73 16.57
N ALA A 9 -9.92 -38.62 15.29
CA ALA A 9 -10.67 -39.24 14.20
C ALA A 9 -10.73 -40.79 14.36
N ALA A 10 -9.59 -41.39 14.71
CA ALA A 10 -9.53 -42.83 15.01
C ALA A 10 -10.40 -43.24 16.25
N LEU A 11 -10.45 -42.37 17.27
CA LEU A 11 -11.33 -42.58 18.43
C LEU A 11 -12.80 -42.66 18.00
N VAL A 12 -13.26 -41.72 17.17
CA VAL A 12 -14.63 -41.72 16.65
C VAL A 12 -14.92 -43.01 15.85
N ALA A 13 -13.99 -43.43 15.01
CA ALA A 13 -14.13 -44.64 14.22
C ALA A 13 -14.22 -45.92 15.09
N LEU A 14 -13.38 -46.01 16.14
CA LEU A 14 -13.38 -47.14 17.07
C LEU A 14 -14.64 -47.19 17.93
N THR A 15 -15.15 -46.05 18.38
CA THR A 15 -16.41 -45.99 19.16
C THR A 15 -17.63 -46.35 18.30
N ARG A 16 -17.64 -45.97 17.01
CA ARG A 16 -18.69 -46.41 16.06
C ARG A 16 -18.67 -47.92 15.82
N ARG A 17 -17.51 -48.57 15.98
CA ARG A 17 -17.36 -50.07 15.89
C ARG A 17 -17.66 -50.76 17.19
N GLY A 18 -18.25 -50.12 18.19
CA GLY A 18 -18.67 -50.74 19.45
C GLY A 18 -17.62 -50.75 20.56
N LEU A 19 -16.42 -50.18 20.37
CA LEU A 19 -15.49 -50.02 21.49
C LEU A 19 -15.97 -48.95 22.45
N SER A 20 -15.90 -49.24 23.74
CA SER A 20 -16.15 -48.18 24.72
C SER A 20 -15.10 -47.06 24.62
N GLN A 21 -15.50 -45.82 24.80
CA GLN A 21 -14.62 -44.67 24.75
C GLN A 21 -13.38 -44.80 25.65
N ARG A 22 -13.56 -45.46 26.83
CA ARG A 22 -12.47 -45.73 27.78
C ARG A 22 -11.41 -46.66 27.16
N LYS A 23 -11.82 -47.76 26.54
CA LYS A 23 -10.92 -48.69 25.85
C LYS A 23 -10.24 -48.03 24.63
N ALA A 24 -10.99 -47.33 23.80
CA ALA A 24 -10.46 -46.64 22.62
C ALA A 24 -9.44 -45.54 22.98
N CYS A 25 -9.69 -44.75 24.02
CA CYS A 25 -8.73 -43.78 24.53
C CYS A 25 -7.43 -44.43 25.01
N ARG A 26 -7.53 -45.57 25.68
CA ARG A 26 -6.35 -46.32 26.15
C ARG A 26 -5.50 -46.84 24.97
N TYR A 27 -6.14 -47.39 23.95
CA TYR A 27 -5.43 -47.89 22.74
C TYR A 27 -4.75 -46.74 21.96
N LEU A 28 -5.39 -45.59 21.90
CA LEU A 28 -4.90 -44.41 21.15
C LEU A 28 -3.96 -43.55 21.99
N CYS A 29 -3.67 -43.90 23.24
CA CYS A 29 -2.90 -43.06 24.16
C CYS A 29 -3.44 -41.63 24.24
N LEU A 30 -4.78 -41.46 24.30
CA LEU A 30 -5.48 -40.22 24.46
C LEU A 30 -6.07 -40.08 25.86
N SER A 31 -5.88 -38.90 26.51
CA SER A 31 -6.65 -38.63 27.73
C SER A 31 -8.11 -38.41 27.39
N ARG A 32 -9.04 -38.81 28.28
CA ARG A 32 -10.48 -38.62 28.09
C ARG A 32 -10.85 -37.12 27.97
N ARG A 33 -10.08 -36.23 28.60
CA ARG A 33 -10.23 -34.79 28.49
C ARG A 33 -9.94 -34.30 27.08
N VAL A 34 -8.89 -34.83 26.42
CA VAL A 34 -8.55 -34.51 25.03
C VAL A 34 -9.49 -35.18 24.04
N ALA A 35 -10.05 -36.36 24.40
CA ALA A 35 -11.03 -37.06 23.58
C ALA A 35 -12.34 -36.27 23.40
N GLY A 36 -12.82 -35.59 24.46
CA GLY A 36 -14.01 -34.75 24.44
C GLY A 36 -13.75 -33.30 23.96
N TYR A 37 -12.52 -32.98 23.58
CA TYR A 37 -12.19 -31.61 23.16
C TYR A 37 -12.75 -31.31 21.78
N ALA A 38 -13.76 -30.47 21.71
CA ALA A 38 -14.25 -29.91 20.47
C ALA A 38 -13.35 -28.74 20.03
N LEU A 39 -12.84 -28.81 18.81
CA LEU A 39 -12.07 -27.71 18.23
C LEU A 39 -13.00 -26.52 18.01
N ARG A 40 -12.90 -25.48 18.84
CA ARG A 40 -13.66 -24.23 18.67
C ARG A 40 -13.15 -23.39 17.47
N GLN A 41 -11.90 -23.60 17.08
CA GLN A 41 -11.21 -22.85 16.05
C GLN A 41 -11.80 -23.02 14.64
N PRO A 42 -12.26 -24.22 14.19
CA PRO A 42 -12.81 -24.36 12.84
C PRO A 42 -14.06 -23.51 12.60
N ALA A 43 -14.99 -23.41 13.54
CA ALA A 43 -16.19 -22.59 13.38
C ALA A 43 -15.86 -21.09 13.28
N ALA A 44 -14.98 -20.59 14.17
CA ALA A 44 -14.52 -19.22 14.11
C ALA A 44 -13.69 -18.93 12.84
N ASP A 45 -12.94 -19.92 12.33
CA ASP A 45 -12.18 -19.81 11.10
C ASP A 45 -13.05 -19.81 9.84
N GLN A 46 -14.19 -20.48 9.86
CA GLN A 46 -15.14 -20.50 8.74
C GLN A 46 -15.62 -19.09 8.42
N THR A 47 -16.12 -18.35 9.41
CA THR A 47 -16.57 -16.96 9.24
C THR A 47 -15.45 -16.06 8.68
N LEU A 48 -14.21 -16.25 9.16
CA LEU A 48 -13.07 -15.48 8.63
C LEU A 48 -12.70 -15.92 7.21
N ALA A 49 -12.79 -17.21 6.90
CA ALA A 49 -12.55 -17.71 5.55
C ALA A 49 -13.53 -17.12 4.53
N GLU A 50 -14.82 -17.06 4.88
CA GLU A 50 -15.85 -16.41 4.07
C GLU A 50 -15.55 -14.91 3.85
N ARG A 51 -15.19 -14.19 4.92
CA ARG A 51 -14.78 -12.78 4.81
C ARG A 51 -13.55 -12.59 3.90
N LEU A 52 -12.58 -13.50 3.95
CA LEU A 52 -11.39 -13.46 3.10
C LEU A 52 -11.75 -13.72 1.63
N LEU A 53 -12.64 -14.66 1.35
CA LEU A 53 -13.10 -14.96 -0.01
C LEU A 53 -13.90 -13.81 -0.62
N VAL A 54 -14.70 -13.10 0.18
CA VAL A 54 -15.43 -11.91 -0.27
C VAL A 54 -14.52 -10.71 -0.47
N ALA A 55 -13.53 -10.50 0.41
CA ALA A 55 -12.65 -9.34 0.35
C ALA A 55 -11.54 -9.47 -0.70
N SER A 56 -11.02 -10.67 -0.96
CA SER A 56 -9.87 -10.88 -1.85
C SER A 56 -10.11 -10.44 -3.31
N PRO A 57 -11.28 -10.63 -3.94
CA PRO A 57 -11.55 -10.12 -5.27
C PRO A 57 -11.66 -8.60 -5.35
N GLN A 58 -12.07 -7.94 -4.26
CA GLN A 58 -12.16 -6.47 -4.22
C GLN A 58 -10.79 -5.81 -4.24
N VAL A 59 -9.79 -6.44 -3.60
CA VAL A 59 -8.41 -5.94 -3.49
C VAL A 59 -7.40 -7.04 -3.86
N PRO A 60 -7.39 -7.54 -5.11
CA PRO A 60 -6.68 -8.77 -5.50
C PRO A 60 -5.14 -8.64 -5.43
N ARG A 61 -4.61 -7.43 -5.24
CA ARG A 61 -3.19 -7.18 -5.03
C ARG A 61 -2.78 -7.10 -3.56
N PHE A 62 -3.72 -7.34 -2.63
CA PHE A 62 -3.39 -7.42 -1.22
C PHE A 62 -2.88 -8.81 -0.86
N GLY A 63 -1.68 -8.89 -0.29
CA GLY A 63 -1.21 -10.10 0.38
C GLY A 63 -1.81 -10.21 1.79
N TYR A 64 -1.63 -11.36 2.43
CA TYR A 64 -2.21 -11.69 3.74
C TYR A 64 -1.95 -10.65 4.84
N ARG A 65 -0.79 -9.97 4.85
CA ARG A 65 -0.47 -8.93 5.84
C ARG A 65 -1.38 -7.71 5.70
N ARG A 66 -1.54 -7.23 4.47
CA ARG A 66 -2.39 -6.08 4.19
C ARG A 66 -3.86 -6.45 4.38
N MET A 67 -4.24 -7.67 4.03
CA MET A 67 -5.59 -8.19 4.28
C MET A 67 -5.87 -8.33 5.78
N ALA A 68 -4.89 -8.73 6.59
CA ALA A 68 -5.01 -8.79 8.05
C ALA A 68 -5.29 -7.40 8.64
N ALA A 69 -4.53 -6.40 8.22
CA ALA A 69 -4.76 -5.01 8.62
C ALA A 69 -6.12 -4.48 8.13
N TRP A 70 -6.49 -4.80 6.88
CA TRP A 70 -7.76 -4.40 6.27
C TRP A 70 -8.99 -4.92 7.02
N LEU A 71 -8.92 -6.17 7.48
CA LEU A 71 -10.01 -6.83 8.21
C LEU A 71 -9.94 -6.66 9.73
N GLY A 72 -8.87 -6.03 10.26
CA GLY A 72 -8.66 -5.89 11.70
C GLY A 72 -8.44 -7.22 12.42
N VAL A 73 -7.78 -8.19 11.78
CA VAL A 73 -7.57 -9.54 12.31
C VAL A 73 -6.07 -9.85 12.43
N GLY A 74 -5.70 -10.65 13.42
CA GLY A 74 -4.30 -11.03 13.64
C GLY A 74 -3.65 -11.71 12.43
N GLU A 75 -2.43 -11.26 12.07
CA GLU A 75 -1.69 -11.68 10.88
C GLU A 75 -1.50 -13.21 10.78
N ALA A 76 -1.13 -13.86 11.89
CA ALA A 76 -0.87 -15.29 11.90
C ALA A 76 -2.11 -16.13 11.51
N ARG A 77 -3.29 -15.72 11.97
CA ARG A 77 -4.56 -16.36 11.66
C ARG A 77 -4.94 -16.17 10.19
N VAL A 78 -4.84 -14.95 9.69
CA VAL A 78 -5.08 -14.65 8.27
C VAL A 78 -4.08 -15.39 7.39
N ARG A 79 -2.78 -15.40 7.72
CA ARG A 79 -1.75 -16.12 6.95
C ARG A 79 -2.05 -17.62 6.81
N ARG A 80 -2.52 -18.27 7.88
CA ARG A 80 -2.87 -19.68 7.86
C ARG A 80 -4.03 -19.95 6.91
N LEU A 81 -5.13 -19.20 7.04
CA LEU A 81 -6.30 -19.35 6.17
C LEU A 81 -6.00 -18.94 4.73
N TRP A 82 -5.23 -17.88 4.54
CA TRP A 82 -4.80 -17.42 3.21
C TRP A 82 -4.12 -18.52 2.39
N ARG A 83 -3.28 -19.31 3.06
CA ARG A 83 -2.60 -20.44 2.42
C ARG A 83 -3.56 -21.60 2.15
N SER A 84 -4.42 -21.95 3.11
CA SER A 84 -5.37 -23.06 2.95
C SER A 84 -6.43 -22.78 1.88
N LEU A 85 -6.78 -21.51 1.64
CA LEU A 85 -7.71 -21.06 0.61
C LEU A 85 -7.05 -20.83 -0.76
N GLY A 86 -5.74 -21.03 -0.89
CA GLY A 86 -5.04 -20.83 -2.15
C GLY A 86 -4.93 -19.38 -2.62
N LEU A 87 -5.14 -18.38 -1.75
CA LEU A 87 -5.17 -16.96 -2.09
C LEU A 87 -3.77 -16.33 -2.24
N ASN A 88 -2.71 -17.15 -2.39
CA ASN A 88 -1.34 -16.66 -2.48
C ASN A 88 -1.11 -15.90 -3.80
N ILE A 89 -0.61 -14.66 -3.67
CA ILE A 89 -0.20 -13.86 -4.82
C ILE A 89 1.18 -14.32 -5.29
N PRO A 90 1.42 -14.44 -6.61
CA PRO A 90 2.74 -14.74 -7.15
C PRO A 90 3.80 -13.77 -6.62
N ARG A 91 4.93 -14.30 -6.15
CA ARG A 91 6.03 -13.47 -5.66
C ARG A 91 6.72 -12.80 -6.84
N ARG A 92 6.85 -11.48 -6.81
CA ARG A 92 7.76 -10.77 -7.69
C ARG A 92 9.20 -11.15 -7.30
N ARG A 93 10.03 -11.45 -8.31
CA ARG A 93 11.48 -11.62 -8.07
C ARG A 93 12.05 -10.29 -7.55
N PRO A 94 12.82 -10.29 -6.46
CA PRO A 94 13.46 -9.09 -5.99
C PRO A 94 14.42 -8.58 -7.07
N ARG A 95 14.30 -7.28 -7.43
CA ARG A 95 15.30 -6.64 -8.29
C ARG A 95 16.60 -6.53 -7.49
N ARG A 96 17.75 -6.81 -8.13
CA ARG A 96 19.07 -6.54 -7.53
C ARG A 96 19.12 -5.07 -7.11
N ARG A 97 19.41 -4.81 -5.85
CA ARG A 97 19.72 -3.46 -5.38
C ARG A 97 21.03 -3.04 -6.03
N ARG A 98 20.99 -1.98 -6.84
CA ARG A 98 22.22 -1.32 -7.26
C ARG A 98 22.74 -0.53 -6.07
N SER A 99 24.04 -0.63 -5.80
CA SER A 99 24.76 0.24 -4.90
C SER A 99 24.66 1.67 -5.45
N GLY A 100 24.05 2.59 -4.71
CA GLY A 100 23.81 3.96 -5.17
C GLY A 100 24.95 4.89 -4.78
N SER A 101 25.02 6.05 -5.42
CA SER A 101 25.92 7.16 -5.08
C SER A 101 25.64 7.70 -3.66
N ASP A 102 26.68 8.21 -3.00
CA ASP A 102 26.62 8.74 -1.62
C ASP A 102 25.86 10.07 -1.47
N ILE A 103 25.33 10.64 -2.56
CA ILE A 103 24.54 11.88 -2.52
C ILE A 103 23.19 11.61 -1.87
N ARG A 104 23.04 12.02 -0.61
CA ARG A 104 21.77 11.98 0.10
C ARG A 104 20.96 13.24 -0.20
N LEU A 105 19.86 13.06 -0.93
CA LEU A 105 18.88 14.11 -1.11
C LEU A 105 18.14 14.38 0.22
N PRO A 106 17.54 15.60 0.39
CA PRO A 106 16.73 15.90 1.56
C PRO A 106 15.71 14.81 1.85
N GLY A 107 15.71 14.28 3.06
CA GLY A 107 14.74 13.28 3.50
C GLY A 107 13.43 13.93 3.96
N ALA A 108 12.32 13.23 3.77
CA ALA A 108 11.03 13.67 4.27
C ALA A 108 10.92 13.31 5.76
N VAL A 109 11.07 14.31 6.65
CA VAL A 109 11.02 14.15 8.12
C VAL A 109 9.66 14.55 8.71
N ARG A 110 8.81 15.24 7.96
CA ARG A 110 7.47 15.70 8.34
C ARG A 110 6.57 15.81 7.11
N PRO A 111 5.25 15.93 7.27
CA PRO A 111 4.35 16.29 6.17
C PRO A 111 4.82 17.60 5.49
N ASN A 112 4.70 17.65 4.19
CA ASN A 112 5.14 18.77 3.35
C ASN A 112 6.67 19.07 3.40
N ALA A 113 7.50 18.14 3.91
CA ALA A 113 8.94 18.31 3.78
C ALA A 113 9.39 18.13 2.31
N VAL A 114 8.95 17.07 1.67
CA VAL A 114 9.27 16.78 0.26
C VAL A 114 8.03 16.27 -0.46
N TRP A 115 7.67 16.92 -1.55
CA TRP A 115 6.72 16.35 -2.51
C TRP A 115 7.48 15.78 -3.70
N SER A 116 7.11 14.59 -4.11
CA SER A 116 7.62 13.96 -5.33
C SER A 116 6.52 13.92 -6.38
N TYR A 117 6.87 14.18 -7.64
CA TYR A 117 5.95 14.02 -8.74
C TYR A 117 6.61 13.31 -9.93
N ASP A 118 5.76 12.69 -10.75
CA ASP A 118 6.18 11.94 -11.94
C ASP A 118 5.00 11.78 -12.90
N PHE A 119 5.31 11.50 -14.17
CA PHE A 119 4.30 11.20 -15.17
C PHE A 119 4.13 9.69 -15.36
N VAL A 120 2.87 9.30 -15.50
CA VAL A 120 2.48 7.95 -15.89
C VAL A 120 1.75 8.05 -17.23
N HIS A 121 2.17 7.23 -18.19
CA HIS A 121 1.55 7.13 -19.49
C HIS A 121 0.68 5.89 -19.57
N ASP A 122 -0.52 6.04 -20.14
CA ASP A 122 -1.46 4.97 -20.41
C ASP A 122 -2.25 5.28 -21.69
N GLN A 123 -3.22 4.46 -22.05
CA GLN A 123 -4.06 4.67 -23.22
C GLN A 123 -5.52 4.28 -22.92
N MET A 124 -6.42 4.90 -23.64
CA MET A 124 -7.85 4.55 -23.64
C MET A 124 -8.10 3.36 -24.58
N VAL A 125 -9.29 2.77 -24.49
CA VAL A 125 -9.71 1.64 -25.36
C VAL A 125 -9.55 1.94 -26.86
N ASP A 126 -9.76 3.19 -27.25
CA ASP A 126 -9.63 3.67 -28.63
C ASP A 126 -8.17 4.01 -29.04
N GLY A 127 -7.19 3.70 -28.21
CA GLY A 127 -5.76 3.95 -28.45
C GLY A 127 -5.32 5.39 -28.18
N ARG A 128 -6.22 6.32 -27.85
CA ARG A 128 -5.83 7.70 -27.54
C ARG A 128 -5.04 7.77 -26.24
N SER A 129 -4.00 8.58 -26.24
CA SER A 129 -3.09 8.74 -25.11
C SER A 129 -3.79 9.26 -23.85
N LEU A 130 -3.39 8.70 -22.73
CA LEU A 130 -3.74 9.13 -21.38
C LEU A 130 -2.46 9.41 -20.61
N LYS A 131 -2.24 10.67 -20.25
CA LYS A 131 -1.09 11.11 -19.45
C LYS A 131 -1.57 11.51 -18.06
N LEU A 132 -0.90 11.00 -17.02
CA LEU A 132 -1.23 11.27 -15.62
C LEU A 132 -0.04 11.96 -14.97
N LEU A 133 -0.29 13.06 -14.25
CA LEU A 133 0.67 13.68 -13.35
C LEU A 133 0.34 13.25 -11.92
N CYS A 134 1.21 12.44 -11.32
CA CYS A 134 1.08 11.98 -9.94
C CYS A 134 1.92 12.84 -9.00
N VAL A 135 1.34 13.36 -7.93
CA VAL A 135 2.04 14.12 -6.88
C VAL A 135 1.82 13.43 -5.54
N ILE A 136 2.89 13.12 -4.83
CA ILE A 136 2.83 12.47 -3.51
C ILE A 136 3.62 13.25 -2.46
N ASP A 137 3.20 13.19 -1.23
CA ASP A 137 3.98 13.58 -0.06
C ASP A 137 4.86 12.39 0.36
N GLU A 138 6.18 12.59 0.40
CA GLU A 138 7.11 11.49 0.69
C GLU A 138 7.07 11.03 2.14
N TYR A 139 6.68 11.88 3.09
CA TYR A 139 6.55 11.50 4.49
C TYR A 139 5.30 10.67 4.71
N THR A 140 4.14 11.22 4.41
CA THR A 140 2.84 10.58 4.66
C THR A 140 2.53 9.46 3.67
N ARG A 141 3.21 9.40 2.51
CA ARG A 141 2.88 8.55 1.34
C ARG A 141 1.54 8.87 0.73
N GLU A 142 0.92 9.98 1.11
CA GLU A 142 -0.35 10.43 0.59
C GLU A 142 -0.21 10.88 -0.87
N CYS A 143 -1.13 10.45 -1.71
CA CYS A 143 -1.25 10.95 -3.07
C CYS A 143 -2.05 12.24 -3.06
N LEU A 144 -1.36 13.36 -3.22
CA LEU A 144 -1.96 14.69 -3.17
C LEU A 144 -2.81 14.98 -4.41
N ALA A 145 -2.35 14.55 -5.59
CA ALA A 145 -3.09 14.69 -6.85
C ALA A 145 -2.72 13.59 -7.85
N ILE A 146 -3.67 13.26 -8.73
CA ILE A 146 -3.45 12.60 -10.02
C ILE A 146 -4.21 13.41 -11.07
N GLU A 147 -3.49 14.25 -11.82
CA GLU A 147 -4.08 14.98 -12.95
C GLU A 147 -4.12 14.07 -14.18
N VAL A 148 -5.22 14.13 -14.91
CA VAL A 148 -5.46 13.27 -16.08
C VAL A 148 -5.71 14.15 -17.31
N GLY A 149 -4.88 13.99 -18.33
CA GLY A 149 -4.97 14.72 -19.60
C GLY A 149 -4.59 13.89 -20.82
N ALA A 150 -4.79 14.41 -22.02
CA ALA A 150 -4.21 13.85 -23.24
C ALA A 150 -2.73 14.22 -23.34
N SER A 151 -2.41 15.45 -22.97
CA SER A 151 -1.06 15.95 -22.79
C SER A 151 -1.05 16.81 -21.52
N LEU A 152 0.01 16.74 -20.76
CA LEU A 152 0.25 17.58 -19.59
C LEU A 152 1.63 18.21 -19.77
N ARG A 153 1.69 19.53 -19.67
CA ARG A 153 2.88 20.35 -19.91
C ARG A 153 3.34 21.05 -18.62
N ALA A 154 4.45 21.76 -18.68
CA ALA A 154 5.00 22.53 -17.56
C ALA A 154 3.97 23.46 -16.87
N GLN A 155 3.05 24.05 -17.64
CA GLN A 155 1.97 24.90 -17.09
C GLN A 155 1.03 24.10 -16.20
N ASP A 156 0.67 22.86 -16.60
CA ASP A 156 -0.24 22.02 -15.84
C ASP A 156 0.41 21.57 -14.53
N VAL A 157 1.73 21.33 -14.54
CA VAL A 157 2.52 21.06 -13.32
C VAL A 157 2.43 22.24 -12.36
N VAL A 158 2.72 23.45 -12.84
CA VAL A 158 2.66 24.68 -12.03
C VAL A 158 1.27 24.90 -11.44
N LEU A 159 0.22 24.78 -12.25
CA LEU A 159 -1.17 24.93 -11.79
C LEU A 159 -1.54 23.88 -10.72
N THR A 160 -1.13 22.64 -10.95
CA THR A 160 -1.37 21.55 -9.99
C THR A 160 -0.66 21.81 -8.66
N LEU A 161 0.63 22.11 -8.68
CA LEU A 161 1.40 22.40 -7.48
C LEU A 161 0.87 23.63 -6.74
N SER A 162 0.51 24.70 -7.47
CA SER A 162 -0.09 25.91 -6.88
C SER A 162 -1.41 25.63 -6.18
N ARG A 163 -2.26 24.79 -6.78
CA ARG A 163 -3.51 24.33 -6.14
C ARG A 163 -3.24 23.51 -4.88
N LEU A 164 -2.30 22.57 -4.95
CA LEU A 164 -1.95 21.73 -3.82
C LEU A 164 -1.35 22.52 -2.66
N MET A 165 -0.55 23.55 -2.93
CA MET A 165 -0.03 24.44 -1.90
C MET A 165 -1.12 25.18 -1.13
N ARG A 166 -2.21 25.58 -1.81
CA ARG A 166 -3.35 26.20 -1.14
C ARG A 166 -4.12 25.23 -0.24
N LEU A 167 -4.14 23.93 -0.59
CA LEU A 167 -4.89 22.91 0.14
C LEU A 167 -4.10 22.29 1.29
N TYR A 168 -2.80 22.04 1.09
CA TYR A 168 -1.97 21.26 2.00
C TYR A 168 -0.84 22.09 2.65
N GLY A 169 -0.66 23.32 2.24
CA GLY A 169 0.50 24.11 2.63
C GLY A 169 1.68 23.94 1.68
N LYS A 170 2.69 24.80 1.85
CA LYS A 170 3.88 24.85 0.98
C LYS A 170 4.87 23.74 1.34
N PRO A 171 5.38 22.95 0.37
CA PRO A 171 6.46 22.01 0.63
C PRO A 171 7.80 22.75 0.75
N ALA A 172 8.74 22.15 1.52
CA ALA A 172 10.10 22.67 1.57
C ALA A 172 10.86 22.35 0.27
N PHE A 173 10.66 21.15 -0.27
CA PHE A 173 11.29 20.67 -1.50
C PHE A 173 10.28 19.99 -2.41
N VAL A 174 10.54 20.13 -3.72
CA VAL A 174 9.83 19.38 -4.76
C VAL A 174 10.84 18.53 -5.52
N ARG A 175 10.58 17.22 -5.57
CA ARG A 175 11.42 16.23 -6.25
C ARG A 175 10.79 15.74 -7.52
N SER A 176 11.59 15.65 -8.58
CA SER A 176 11.20 15.04 -9.86
C SER A 176 12.41 14.39 -10.52
N ASP A 177 12.16 13.61 -11.55
CA ASP A 177 13.22 13.23 -12.48
C ASP A 177 13.68 14.44 -13.33
N ASN A 178 14.66 14.20 -14.22
CA ASN A 178 15.20 15.21 -15.12
C ASN A 178 14.44 15.30 -16.46
N GLY A 179 13.17 14.88 -16.49
CA GLY A 179 12.34 14.98 -17.70
C GLY A 179 12.22 16.42 -18.21
N ALA A 180 12.10 16.58 -19.53
CA ALA A 180 12.04 17.91 -20.16
C ALA A 180 10.90 18.79 -19.62
N GLU A 181 9.78 18.20 -19.24
CA GLU A 181 8.64 18.90 -18.64
C GLU A 181 8.94 19.45 -17.24
N PHE A 182 9.90 18.86 -16.53
CA PHE A 182 10.25 19.21 -15.13
C PHE A 182 11.41 20.20 -15.05
N THR A 183 12.36 20.07 -15.99
CA THR A 183 13.47 21.02 -16.13
C THR A 183 13.07 22.27 -16.93
N ALA A 184 11.81 22.32 -17.42
CA ALA A 184 11.32 23.48 -18.16
C ALA A 184 11.55 24.75 -17.36
N ALA A 185 12.14 25.76 -17.98
CA ALA A 185 12.46 27.06 -17.36
C ALA A 185 11.29 27.68 -16.59
N LYS A 186 10.06 27.39 -17.02
CA LYS A 186 8.82 27.83 -16.38
C LYS A 186 8.61 27.23 -15.01
N VAL A 187 8.80 25.90 -14.85
CA VAL A 187 8.66 25.21 -13.55
C VAL A 187 9.78 25.69 -12.62
N MET A 188 11.01 25.79 -13.11
CA MET A 188 12.15 26.24 -12.34
C MET A 188 12.01 27.69 -11.83
N ARG A 189 11.52 28.57 -12.70
CA ARG A 189 11.24 29.98 -12.32
C ARG A 189 10.17 30.00 -11.22
N TRP A 190 9.08 29.29 -11.43
CA TRP A 190 7.98 29.24 -10.47
C TRP A 190 8.42 28.67 -9.11
N LEU A 191 9.21 27.59 -9.07
CA LEU A 191 9.74 27.05 -7.81
C LEU A 191 10.60 28.07 -7.07
N ARG A 192 11.45 28.81 -7.81
CA ARG A 192 12.28 29.88 -7.25
C ARG A 192 11.43 31.01 -6.67
N ASP A 193 10.45 31.50 -7.45
CA ASP A 193 9.55 32.60 -7.03
C ASP A 193 8.72 32.19 -5.81
N ALA A 194 8.35 30.90 -5.72
CA ALA A 194 7.68 30.33 -4.57
C ALA A 194 8.63 30.03 -3.39
N ALA A 195 9.94 30.25 -3.50
CA ALA A 195 10.95 29.85 -2.54
C ALA A 195 10.84 28.39 -2.11
N ILE A 196 10.72 27.48 -3.08
CA ILE A 196 10.70 26.04 -2.91
C ILE A 196 12.00 25.46 -3.44
N GLY A 197 12.68 24.62 -2.64
CA GLY A 197 13.90 23.97 -3.07
C GLY A 197 13.62 22.91 -4.15
N PRO A 198 14.23 23.00 -5.35
CA PRO A 198 14.22 21.89 -6.27
C PRO A 198 15.14 20.78 -5.75
N ALA A 199 14.67 19.53 -5.74
CA ALA A 199 15.46 18.37 -5.36
C ALA A 199 15.56 17.42 -6.55
N PHE A 200 16.36 17.79 -7.57
CA PHE A 200 16.58 16.94 -8.73
C PHE A 200 17.35 15.68 -8.38
N ILE A 201 16.93 14.58 -8.96
CA ILE A 201 17.72 13.35 -8.90
C ILE A 201 18.98 13.50 -9.77
N ALA A 202 20.08 12.87 -9.34
CA ALA A 202 21.29 12.84 -10.16
C ALA A 202 21.00 12.09 -11.49
N PRO A 203 21.59 12.53 -12.61
CA PRO A 203 21.46 11.83 -13.88
C PRO A 203 21.82 10.35 -13.73
N GLY A 204 20.96 9.46 -14.25
CA GLY A 204 21.14 8.01 -14.12
C GLY A 204 20.83 7.41 -12.74
N SER A 205 20.23 8.19 -11.82
CA SER A 205 19.93 7.76 -10.45
C SER A 205 18.41 7.68 -10.18
N PRO A 206 17.64 6.85 -10.92
CA PRO A 206 16.19 6.76 -10.77
C PRO A 206 15.75 6.35 -9.34
N TRP A 207 16.60 5.59 -8.61
CA TRP A 207 16.30 5.20 -7.22
C TRP A 207 16.10 6.38 -6.26
N GLN A 208 16.57 7.58 -6.63
CA GLN A 208 16.37 8.80 -5.83
C GLN A 208 14.92 9.31 -5.90
N ASN A 209 14.13 8.91 -6.92
CA ASN A 209 12.69 9.18 -7.03
C ASN A 209 11.83 7.96 -6.64
N GLY A 210 12.40 7.02 -5.88
CA GLY A 210 11.80 5.72 -5.57
C GLY A 210 10.44 5.76 -4.87
N PHE A 211 10.07 6.88 -4.25
CA PHE A 211 8.77 7.03 -3.58
C PHE A 211 7.62 7.12 -4.58
N VAL A 212 7.71 8.04 -5.54
CA VAL A 212 6.68 8.20 -6.58
C VAL A 212 6.72 7.03 -7.56
N GLU A 213 7.89 6.48 -7.89
CA GLU A 213 7.97 5.25 -8.70
C GLU A 213 7.26 4.07 -8.02
N SER A 214 7.47 3.90 -6.71
CA SER A 214 6.76 2.87 -5.93
C SER A 214 5.26 3.12 -5.88
N PHE A 215 4.82 4.38 -5.83
CA PHE A 215 3.41 4.75 -5.93
C PHE A 215 2.85 4.42 -7.30
N ASN A 216 3.52 4.85 -8.38
CA ASN A 216 3.13 4.60 -9.77
C ASN A 216 3.01 3.09 -10.06
N GLY A 217 3.92 2.29 -9.49
CA GLY A 217 3.83 0.84 -9.58
C GLY A 217 2.56 0.27 -8.93
N LYS A 218 2.06 0.87 -7.83
CA LYS A 218 0.79 0.46 -7.20
C LYS A 218 -0.41 0.93 -8.02
N LEU A 219 -0.38 2.16 -8.53
CA LEU A 219 -1.42 2.70 -9.40
C LEU A 219 -1.60 1.81 -10.63
N ARG A 220 -0.51 1.39 -11.28
CA ARG A 220 -0.57 0.45 -12.41
C ARG A 220 -1.14 -0.90 -12.00
N ASP A 221 -0.60 -1.52 -10.95
CA ASP A 221 -1.00 -2.86 -10.53
C ASP A 221 -2.44 -2.94 -10.03
N GLU A 222 -2.91 -1.91 -9.34
CA GLU A 222 -4.18 -1.95 -8.62
C GLU A 222 -5.32 -1.31 -9.42
N LEU A 223 -5.01 -0.45 -10.42
CA LEU A 223 -6.02 0.22 -11.25
C LEU A 223 -5.72 0.12 -12.74
N LEU A 224 -4.63 0.74 -13.25
CA LEU A 224 -4.46 0.95 -14.69
C LEU A 224 -4.41 -0.36 -15.49
N ASN A 225 -3.77 -1.42 -14.96
CA ASN A 225 -3.71 -2.73 -15.60
C ASN A 225 -5.02 -3.55 -15.50
N ARG A 226 -6.06 -3.01 -14.89
CA ARG A 226 -7.32 -3.70 -14.63
C ARG A 226 -8.52 -3.02 -15.26
N GLU A 227 -8.40 -1.72 -15.51
CA GLU A 227 -9.48 -0.91 -16.07
C GLU A 227 -9.20 -0.60 -17.55
N TRP A 228 -10.26 -0.58 -18.33
CA TRP A 228 -10.26 -0.19 -19.72
C TRP A 228 -11.07 1.10 -19.86
N PHE A 229 -10.39 2.24 -19.93
CA PHE A 229 -11.04 3.55 -19.94
C PHE A 229 -11.64 3.84 -21.33
N ARG A 230 -12.96 4.05 -21.41
CA ARG A 230 -13.67 4.42 -22.63
C ARG A 230 -13.54 5.91 -22.95
N SER A 231 -13.34 6.74 -21.92
CA SER A 231 -13.18 8.18 -22.07
C SER A 231 -12.28 8.76 -20.98
N ARG A 232 -11.74 9.95 -21.24
CA ARG A 232 -10.98 10.68 -20.20
C ARG A 232 -11.82 11.07 -19.00
N ALA A 233 -13.11 11.36 -19.21
CA ALA A 233 -14.03 11.67 -18.11
C ALA A 233 -14.17 10.47 -17.17
N GLU A 234 -14.38 9.28 -17.72
CA GLU A 234 -14.42 8.03 -16.96
C GLU A 234 -13.10 7.76 -16.24
N ALA A 235 -11.95 7.91 -16.94
CA ALA A 235 -10.63 7.76 -16.35
C ALA A 235 -10.43 8.69 -15.14
N LYS A 236 -10.81 9.98 -15.25
CA LYS A 236 -10.74 10.92 -14.13
C LYS A 236 -11.53 10.47 -12.92
N VAL A 237 -12.75 9.99 -13.11
CA VAL A 237 -13.62 9.52 -12.02
C VAL A 237 -13.03 8.28 -11.34
N LEU A 238 -12.63 7.27 -12.12
CA LEU A 238 -12.10 6.02 -11.59
C LEU A 238 -10.74 6.21 -10.90
N ILE A 239 -9.86 7.04 -11.47
CA ILE A 239 -8.55 7.35 -10.91
C ILE A 239 -8.70 8.15 -9.61
N GLU A 240 -9.60 9.15 -9.56
CA GLU A 240 -9.85 9.92 -8.34
C GLU A 240 -10.45 9.04 -7.23
N ARG A 241 -11.36 8.15 -7.57
CA ARG A 241 -11.94 7.18 -6.63
C ARG A 241 -10.88 6.24 -6.05
N TRP A 242 -9.94 5.78 -6.89
CA TRP A 242 -8.82 4.97 -6.44
C TRP A 242 -7.84 5.79 -5.56
N ARG A 243 -7.57 7.07 -5.91
CA ARG A 243 -6.73 7.97 -5.09
C ARG A 243 -7.31 8.14 -3.69
N GLN A 244 -8.63 8.37 -3.59
CA GLN A 244 -9.33 8.46 -2.31
C GLN A 244 -9.23 7.16 -1.52
N PHE A 245 -9.47 6.02 -2.17
CA PHE A 245 -9.28 4.71 -1.55
C PHE A 245 -7.84 4.50 -1.07
N TYR A 246 -6.85 4.86 -1.89
CA TYR A 246 -5.43 4.75 -1.56
C TYR A 246 -5.07 5.58 -0.32
N ASN A 247 -5.55 6.81 -0.23
CA ASN A 247 -5.24 7.71 0.88
C ASN A 247 -6.01 7.35 2.16
N GLU A 248 -7.31 7.06 2.06
CA GLU A 248 -8.18 6.97 3.23
C GLU A 248 -8.33 5.54 3.78
N ARG A 249 -8.14 4.53 2.94
CA ARG A 249 -8.51 3.16 3.30
C ARG A 249 -7.42 2.13 3.08
N ARG A 250 -6.49 2.36 2.14
CA ARG A 250 -5.50 1.38 1.78
C ARG A 250 -4.41 1.23 2.86
N PRO A 251 -4.22 0.03 3.47
CA PRO A 251 -3.17 -0.16 4.47
C PRO A 251 -1.77 0.01 3.85
N HIS A 252 -0.92 0.83 4.48
CA HIS A 252 0.43 1.12 4.01
C HIS A 252 1.50 0.59 4.96
N SER A 253 2.36 -0.33 4.48
CA SER A 253 3.35 -1.02 5.33
C SER A 253 4.39 -0.10 5.96
N ALA A 254 4.72 1.04 5.33
CA ALA A 254 5.67 2.01 5.90
C ALA A 254 5.12 2.72 7.15
N HIS A 255 3.82 2.67 7.38
CA HIS A 255 3.13 3.32 8.50
C HIS A 255 2.42 2.30 9.40
N GLY A 256 2.99 1.11 9.59
CA GLY A 256 2.36 0.06 10.40
C GLY A 256 0.96 -0.33 9.90
N TYR A 257 0.75 -0.27 8.61
CA TYR A 257 -0.53 -0.50 7.93
C TYR A 257 -1.63 0.55 8.19
N LYS A 258 -1.32 1.71 8.74
CA LYS A 258 -2.22 2.87 8.71
C LYS A 258 -2.38 3.39 7.28
N PRO A 259 -3.57 3.91 6.90
CA PRO A 259 -3.75 4.61 5.63
C PRO A 259 -2.92 5.91 5.58
N PRO A 260 -2.45 6.35 4.40
CA PRO A 260 -1.62 7.56 4.26
C PRO A 260 -2.23 8.83 4.86
N ALA A 261 -3.51 9.10 4.62
CA ALA A 261 -4.17 10.32 5.11
C ALA A 261 -4.31 10.34 6.65
N SER A 262 -4.37 9.18 7.30
CA SER A 262 -4.38 9.14 8.78
C SER A 262 -3.04 9.60 9.35
N VAL A 263 -1.94 9.33 8.64
CA VAL A 263 -0.60 9.76 9.09
C VAL A 263 -0.49 11.29 9.11
N ARG A 264 -1.09 11.98 8.11
CA ARG A 264 -1.16 13.43 8.10
C ARG A 264 -2.05 13.96 9.22
N ARG A 265 -3.21 13.36 9.44
CA ARG A 265 -4.15 13.77 10.51
C ARG A 265 -3.58 13.54 11.91
N ASP A 266 -2.82 12.46 12.10
CA ASP A 266 -2.19 12.12 13.38
C ASP A 266 -0.91 12.94 13.64
N TRP A 267 -0.44 13.73 12.67
CA TRP A 267 0.77 14.53 12.81
C TRP A 267 0.50 15.71 13.73
N SER A 268 1.27 15.81 14.80
CA SER A 268 1.46 17.02 15.61
C SER A 268 2.90 17.48 15.44
N GLU A 269 3.12 18.79 15.28
CA GLU A 269 4.50 19.30 15.31
C GLU A 269 5.12 18.95 16.67
N PRO A 270 6.32 18.37 16.70
CA PRO A 270 7.00 18.17 17.97
C PRO A 270 7.21 19.55 18.61
N ASP A 271 6.84 19.67 19.89
CA ASP A 271 7.06 20.88 20.67
C ASP A 271 8.51 21.33 20.45
N THR A 272 8.68 22.56 20.00
CA THR A 272 9.98 23.19 19.91
C THR A 272 10.46 23.30 21.34
N ILE A 273 11.36 22.40 21.78
CA ILE A 273 12.04 22.54 23.05
C ILE A 273 12.76 23.87 22.94
N THR A 274 12.17 24.90 23.54
CA THR A 274 12.81 26.17 23.78
C THR A 274 13.95 25.86 24.76
N THR A 275 15.13 25.57 24.23
CA THR A 275 16.36 25.62 24.99
C THR A 275 16.50 27.05 25.47
N GLY A 276 15.94 27.30 26.67
CA GLY A 276 16.21 28.53 27.41
C GLY A 276 17.70 28.60 27.67
N LEU A 277 18.36 29.40 26.86
CA LEU A 277 19.65 29.99 27.21
C LEU A 277 19.36 30.94 28.39
N THR A 278 19.52 30.40 29.60
CA THR A 278 19.76 31.25 30.78
C THR A 278 21.19 31.73 30.64
N ALA A 279 21.30 33.04 30.59
CA ALA A 279 22.55 33.83 30.62
C ALA A 279 23.35 33.58 31.92
#